data_0f17153627bfdec85f65efadda3f3f73
#
_entry.id   0f17153627bfdec85f65efadda3f3f73
#
_cell.length_a   1.000
_cell.length_b   1.000
_cell.length_c   1.000
_cell.angle_alpha   90.00
_cell.angle_beta   90.00
_cell.angle_gamma   90.00
#
_symmetry.space_group_name_H-M   'P 1'
#
loop_
_entity.id
_entity.type
_entity.pdbx_description
1 polymer ?
#
loop_
_entity_poly.entity_id
_entity_poly.type
_entity_poly.pdbx_seq_one_letter_code
_entity_poly.pdbx_strand_id
1 'polypeptide(L)'
;MTDLPRIVPLLEEGIALNCNLTNINAKALTWGSDLTDFLDENDKIIETGYYDLILVSDCIYYEASVEPLIKTLIKLCELNKDCQILISYESRDYLESKKKIAVDFFRAVGEHFKILPYKTEECHDDYASDDIRVIKLTPKSRI
;
A
#
# COMPACT_ATOMS: atom_id res chain seq x y z
N MET A 1 -8.57 0.55 6.88
CA MET A 1 -8.67 0.30 5.41
C MET A 1 -8.83 1.64 4.72
N THR A 2 -8.28 1.80 3.50
CA THR A 2 -8.36 3.09 2.78
C THR A 2 -8.69 2.89 1.31
N ASP A 3 -9.42 3.84 0.74
CA ASP A 3 -9.72 3.92 -0.70
C ASP A 3 -10.14 5.37 -1.03
N LEU A 4 -10.51 5.63 -2.28
CA LEU A 4 -11.07 6.91 -2.67
C LEU A 4 -12.35 7.23 -1.89
N PRO A 5 -12.68 8.52 -1.65
CA PRO A 5 -13.84 8.91 -0.81
C PRO A 5 -15.15 8.22 -1.19
N ARG A 6 -15.40 8.03 -2.49
CA ARG A 6 -16.61 7.37 -3.00
C ARG A 6 -16.73 5.88 -2.66
N ILE A 7 -15.61 5.23 -2.29
CA ILE A 7 -15.55 3.79 -1.97
C ILE A 7 -15.65 3.54 -0.46
N VAL A 8 -15.36 4.54 0.35
CA VAL A 8 -15.39 4.42 1.82
C VAL A 8 -16.70 3.83 2.35
N PRO A 9 -17.90 4.22 1.88
CA PRO A 9 -19.15 3.61 2.35
C PRO A 9 -19.22 2.10 2.12
N LEU A 10 -18.66 1.61 1.00
CA LEU A 10 -18.59 0.17 0.70
C LEU A 10 -17.63 -0.55 1.65
N LEU A 11 -16.51 0.07 2.02
CA LEU A 11 -15.59 -0.48 3.02
C LEU A 11 -16.25 -0.56 4.40
N GLU A 12 -17.01 0.46 4.80
CA GLU A 12 -17.76 0.49 6.06
C GLU A 12 -18.84 -0.60 6.11
N GLU A 13 -19.56 -0.81 5.01
CA GLU A 13 -20.48 -1.93 4.86
C GLU A 13 -19.77 -3.29 5.02
N GLY A 14 -18.63 -3.47 4.36
CA GLY A 14 -17.80 -4.67 4.48
C GLY A 14 -17.33 -4.92 5.92
N ILE A 15 -16.94 -3.87 6.64
CA ILE A 15 -16.56 -3.95 8.05
C ILE A 15 -17.77 -4.36 8.90
N ALA A 16 -18.94 -3.78 8.68
CA ALA A 16 -20.16 -4.08 9.43
C ALA A 16 -20.63 -5.52 9.24
N LEU A 17 -20.46 -6.08 8.04
CA LEU A 17 -20.77 -7.49 7.75
C LEU A 17 -19.82 -8.46 8.46
N ASN A 18 -18.62 -8.01 8.85
CA ASN A 18 -17.62 -8.79 9.58
C ASN A 18 -17.59 -8.36 11.06
N CYS A 19 -18.75 -8.28 11.70
CA CYS A 19 -19.01 -7.69 13.01
C CYS A 19 -18.18 -8.21 14.21
N ASN A 20 -17.34 -9.21 14.03
CA ASN A 20 -16.37 -9.65 15.04
C ASN A 20 -15.06 -8.83 15.04
N LEU A 21 -14.91 -7.89 14.12
CA LEU A 21 -13.70 -7.08 13.95
C LEU A 21 -13.95 -5.67 14.51
N THR A 22 -13.71 -5.50 15.79
CA THR A 22 -14.00 -4.24 16.52
C THR A 22 -12.98 -3.12 16.33
N ASN A 23 -11.81 -3.41 15.70
CA ASN A 23 -10.68 -2.49 15.61
C ASN A 23 -10.33 -2.11 14.15
N ILE A 24 -11.31 -2.13 13.25
CA ILE A 24 -11.12 -1.77 11.85
C ILE A 24 -11.90 -0.49 11.55
N ASN A 25 -11.22 0.47 10.92
CA ASN A 25 -11.84 1.70 10.42
C ASN A 25 -11.61 1.84 8.92
N ALA A 26 -12.57 2.44 8.22
CA ALA A 26 -12.43 2.87 6.84
C ALA A 26 -12.16 4.37 6.79
N LYS A 27 -11.23 4.81 5.94
CA LYS A 27 -10.94 6.22 5.70
C LYS A 27 -10.67 6.49 4.24
N ALA A 28 -11.01 7.69 3.81
CA ALA A 28 -10.61 8.17 2.49
C ALA A 28 -9.09 8.38 2.44
N LEU A 29 -8.47 7.96 1.35
CA LEU A 29 -7.07 8.25 1.04
C LEU A 29 -6.90 8.43 -0.45
N THR A 30 -6.69 9.65 -0.87
CA THR A 30 -6.26 9.96 -2.22
C THR A 30 -4.74 9.94 -2.27
N TRP A 31 -4.15 9.05 -3.07
CA TRP A 31 -2.70 8.96 -3.17
C TRP A 31 -2.09 10.27 -3.67
N GLY A 32 -0.97 10.66 -3.08
CA GLY A 32 -0.27 11.90 -3.38
C GLY A 32 -0.80 13.13 -2.62
N SER A 33 -1.89 13.00 -1.86
CA SER A 33 -2.39 14.07 -0.98
C SER A 33 -1.48 14.30 0.24
N ASP A 34 -1.78 15.37 0.98
CA ASP A 34 -0.99 15.74 2.16
C ASP A 34 -1.32 14.93 3.43
N LEU A 35 -2.06 13.83 3.32
CA LEU A 35 -2.47 13.00 4.45
C LEU A 35 -3.28 13.75 5.52
N THR A 36 -3.90 14.88 5.17
CA THR A 36 -4.70 15.69 6.10
C THR A 36 -5.85 14.91 6.72
N ASP A 37 -6.40 13.93 5.99
CA ASP A 37 -7.45 13.03 6.49
C ASP A 37 -6.98 12.08 7.60
N PHE A 38 -5.67 12.04 7.85
CA PHE A 38 -5.01 11.28 8.91
C PHE A 38 -4.52 12.16 10.06
N LEU A 39 -4.77 13.47 9.98
CA LEU A 39 -4.47 14.44 11.04
C LEU A 39 -5.72 14.65 11.90
N ASP A 40 -5.53 14.95 13.17
CA ASP A 40 -6.58 15.45 14.05
C ASP A 40 -6.84 16.94 13.80
N GLU A 41 -7.82 17.52 14.53
CA GLU A 41 -8.19 18.94 14.47
C GLU A 41 -7.08 19.91 14.91
N ASN A 42 -5.95 19.39 15.42
CA ASN A 42 -4.79 20.18 15.87
C ASN A 42 -3.57 19.97 14.95
N ASP A 43 -3.77 19.49 13.72
CA ASP A 43 -2.71 19.09 12.78
C ASP A 43 -1.73 18.04 13.36
N LYS A 44 -2.13 17.35 14.43
CA LYS A 44 -1.39 16.20 14.93
C LYS A 44 -1.88 14.96 14.21
N ILE A 45 -0.94 14.12 13.83
CA ILE A 45 -1.26 12.79 13.35
C ILE A 45 -2.06 12.11 14.45
N ILE A 46 -3.30 11.69 14.11
CA ILE A 46 -4.17 10.94 15.02
C ILE A 46 -3.30 9.90 15.73
N GLU A 47 -3.47 9.70 17.03
CA GLU A 47 -2.60 8.87 17.91
C GLU A 47 -2.26 7.47 17.36
N THR A 48 -2.95 7.04 16.34
CA THR A 48 -2.66 5.84 15.54
C THR A 48 -1.73 6.10 14.34
N GLY A 49 -1.12 7.28 14.25
CA GLY A 49 -0.36 7.75 13.08
C GLY A 49 0.96 7.01 12.79
N TYR A 50 1.29 6.01 13.58
CA TYR A 50 2.43 5.15 13.34
C TYR A 50 1.95 3.79 12.86
N TYR A 51 2.16 3.50 11.59
CA TYR A 51 1.87 2.18 11.06
C TYR A 51 3.12 1.31 11.15
N ASP A 52 3.01 0.15 11.77
CA ASP A 52 4.06 -0.87 11.76
C ASP A 52 4.06 -1.64 10.46
N LEU A 53 2.88 -1.78 9.85
CA LEU A 53 2.67 -2.52 8.61
C LEU A 53 1.65 -1.81 7.72
N ILE A 54 2.02 -1.63 6.46
CA ILE A 54 1.15 -1.16 5.38
C ILE A 54 0.95 -2.31 4.40
N LEU A 55 -0.30 -2.64 4.12
CA LEU A 55 -0.67 -3.63 3.10
C LEU A 55 -1.16 -2.90 1.84
N VAL A 56 -0.57 -3.25 0.69
CA VAL A 56 -0.91 -2.69 -0.62
C VAL A 56 -1.34 -3.85 -1.51
N SER A 57 -2.64 -3.91 -1.84
CA SER A 57 -3.21 -5.00 -2.63
C SER A 57 -3.61 -4.52 -4.01
N ASP A 58 -2.95 -5.07 -5.03
CA ASP A 58 -3.18 -4.87 -6.47
C ASP A 58 -3.32 -3.39 -6.90
N CYS A 59 -2.45 -2.51 -6.38
CA CYS A 59 -2.48 -1.07 -6.63
C CYS A 59 -1.60 -0.61 -7.80
N ILE A 60 -0.85 -1.53 -8.46
CA ILE A 60 0.12 -1.22 -9.52
C ILE A 60 -0.49 -1.55 -10.88
N TYR A 61 -1.41 -0.71 -11.37
CA TYR A 61 -2.13 -0.99 -12.62
C TYR A 61 -2.39 0.25 -13.51
N TYR A 62 -2.20 1.47 -13.01
CA TYR A 62 -2.30 2.72 -13.77
C TYR A 62 -0.98 3.50 -13.72
N GLU A 63 -0.51 3.96 -14.89
CA GLU A 63 0.71 4.77 -15.00
C GLU A 63 0.59 6.06 -14.17
N ALA A 64 -0.55 6.75 -14.26
CA ALA A 64 -0.80 7.99 -13.53
C ALA A 64 -0.84 7.84 -11.99
N SER A 65 -1.00 6.63 -11.47
CA SER A 65 -1.04 6.36 -10.02
C SER A 65 0.32 6.01 -9.42
N VAL A 66 1.33 5.72 -10.24
CA VAL A 66 2.66 5.28 -9.78
C VAL A 66 3.31 6.31 -8.85
N GLU A 67 3.49 7.54 -9.33
CA GLU A 67 4.11 8.60 -8.55
C GLU A 67 3.29 8.99 -7.30
N PRO A 68 1.96 9.20 -7.39
CA PRO A 68 1.14 9.45 -6.22
C PRO A 68 1.20 8.35 -5.16
N LEU A 69 1.17 7.07 -5.55
CA LEU A 69 1.27 5.95 -4.63
C LEU A 69 2.62 5.96 -3.90
N ILE A 70 3.73 6.13 -4.63
CA ILE A 70 5.07 6.19 -4.04
C ILE A 70 5.19 7.34 -3.04
N LYS A 71 4.70 8.53 -3.39
CA LYS A 71 4.67 9.69 -2.47
C LYS A 71 3.92 9.38 -1.19
N THR A 72 2.77 8.73 -1.29
CA THR A 72 1.97 8.32 -0.13
C THR A 72 2.74 7.34 0.76
N LEU A 73 3.36 6.31 0.17
CA LEU A 73 4.14 5.33 0.93
C LEU A 73 5.33 5.96 1.64
N ILE A 74 6.04 6.89 0.98
CA ILE A 74 7.15 7.63 1.59
C ILE A 74 6.66 8.41 2.81
N LYS A 75 5.59 9.21 2.66
CA LYS A 75 5.02 10.03 3.74
C LYS A 75 4.59 9.17 4.93
N LEU A 76 3.91 8.05 4.68
CA LEU A 76 3.49 7.13 5.75
C LEU A 76 4.68 6.53 6.50
N CYS A 77 5.78 6.20 5.82
CA CYS A 77 6.98 5.68 6.44
C CYS A 77 7.88 6.74 7.09
N GLU A 78 7.73 8.03 6.75
CA GLU A 78 8.41 9.12 7.46
C GLU A 78 7.96 9.23 8.92
N LEU A 79 6.73 8.81 9.21
CA LEU A 79 6.14 8.80 10.55
C LEU A 79 6.69 7.65 11.42
N ASN A 80 7.04 6.52 10.80
CA ASN A 80 7.63 5.36 11.47
C ASN A 80 8.71 4.73 10.57
N LYS A 81 9.98 4.87 10.95
CA LYS A 81 11.12 4.35 10.17
C LYS A 81 11.19 2.83 10.15
N ASP A 82 10.57 2.17 11.12
CA ASP A 82 10.50 0.71 11.21
C ASP A 82 9.29 0.13 10.48
N CYS A 83 8.47 0.99 9.87
CA CYS A 83 7.32 0.60 9.09
C CYS A 83 7.71 -0.37 7.96
N GLN A 84 6.95 -1.43 7.82
CA GLN A 84 7.10 -2.39 6.74
C GLN A 84 5.93 -2.25 5.76
N ILE A 85 6.20 -2.38 4.49
CA ILE A 85 5.16 -2.40 3.45
C ILE A 85 5.16 -3.78 2.80
N LEU A 86 4.00 -4.41 2.73
CA LEU A 86 3.79 -5.61 1.93
C LEU A 86 2.92 -5.24 0.74
N ILE A 87 3.43 -5.51 -0.46
CA ILE A 87 2.73 -5.31 -1.72
C ILE A 87 2.40 -6.68 -2.30
N SER A 88 1.13 -6.92 -2.57
CA SER A 88 0.67 -8.00 -3.43
C SER A 88 0.14 -7.40 -4.72
N TYR A 89 0.60 -7.89 -5.87
CA TYR A 89 0.10 -7.46 -7.17
C TYR A 89 0.11 -8.61 -8.18
N GLU A 90 -0.82 -8.54 -9.13
CA GLU A 90 -0.86 -9.45 -10.26
C GLU A 90 0.14 -8.99 -11.33
N SER A 91 1.05 -9.90 -11.70
CA SER A 91 1.98 -9.70 -12.83
C SER A 91 1.21 -9.86 -14.13
N ARG A 92 0.85 -8.77 -14.76
CA ARG A 92 0.14 -8.75 -16.05
C ARG A 92 1.15 -8.69 -17.21
N ASP A 93 2.17 -9.56 -17.17
CA ASP A 93 3.30 -9.56 -18.12
C ASP A 93 2.89 -9.86 -19.57
N TYR A 94 1.70 -10.43 -19.77
CA TYR A 94 1.08 -10.62 -21.09
C TYR A 94 0.64 -9.31 -21.77
N LEU A 95 0.58 -8.19 -21.03
CA LEU A 95 0.28 -6.86 -21.52
C LEU A 95 1.50 -5.95 -21.35
N GLU A 96 2.20 -5.63 -22.44
CA GLU A 96 3.43 -4.80 -22.39
C GLU A 96 3.23 -3.48 -21.64
N SER A 97 2.06 -2.83 -21.80
CA SER A 97 1.75 -1.60 -21.06
C SER A 97 1.69 -1.80 -19.54
N LYS A 98 1.17 -2.92 -19.07
CA LYS A 98 1.07 -3.24 -17.62
C LYS A 98 2.41 -3.65 -17.05
N LYS A 99 3.17 -4.46 -17.81
CA LYS A 99 4.55 -4.81 -17.48
C LYS A 99 5.41 -3.55 -17.31
N LYS A 100 5.30 -2.59 -18.24
CA LYS A 100 6.02 -1.32 -18.13
C LYS A 100 5.66 -0.56 -16.84
N ILE A 101 4.38 -0.51 -16.44
CA ILE A 101 3.95 0.16 -15.21
C ILE A 101 4.62 -0.45 -13.98
N ALA A 102 4.64 -1.80 -13.89
CA ALA A 102 5.30 -2.49 -12.78
C ALA A 102 6.81 -2.21 -12.76
N VAL A 103 7.49 -2.28 -13.90
CA VAL A 103 8.92 -1.96 -14.02
C VAL A 103 9.20 -0.52 -13.56
N ASP A 104 8.41 0.45 -14.03
CA ASP A 104 8.58 1.85 -13.67
C ASP A 104 8.32 2.10 -12.18
N PHE A 105 7.30 1.44 -11.61
CA PHE A 105 7.02 1.50 -10.18
C PHE A 105 8.19 0.96 -9.36
N PHE A 106 8.68 -0.27 -9.64
CA PHE A 106 9.75 -0.87 -8.85
C PHE A 106 11.09 -0.16 -9.03
N ARG A 107 11.34 0.42 -10.18
CA ARG A 107 12.50 1.31 -10.37
C ARG A 107 12.42 2.55 -9.47
N ALA A 108 11.31 3.26 -9.50
CA ALA A 108 11.13 4.50 -8.75
C ALA A 108 11.04 4.24 -7.23
N VAL A 109 10.27 3.26 -6.78
CA VAL A 109 10.18 2.91 -5.35
C VAL A 109 11.51 2.43 -4.79
N GLY A 110 12.33 1.76 -5.62
CA GLY A 110 13.66 1.30 -5.27
C GLY A 110 14.66 2.41 -4.94
N GLU A 111 14.38 3.67 -5.28
CA GLU A 111 15.20 4.81 -4.84
C GLU A 111 15.03 5.08 -3.34
N HIS A 112 13.87 4.79 -2.77
CA HIS A 112 13.48 5.09 -1.39
C HIS A 112 13.45 3.87 -0.47
N PHE A 113 13.18 2.70 -1.03
CA PHE A 113 12.97 1.46 -0.28
C PHE A 113 13.92 0.35 -0.73
N LYS A 114 14.29 -0.51 0.21
CA LYS A 114 14.88 -1.81 -0.08
C LYS A 114 13.74 -2.75 -0.49
N ILE A 115 13.89 -3.41 -1.63
CA ILE A 115 12.89 -4.31 -2.22
C ILE A 115 13.31 -5.76 -1.94
N LEU A 116 12.43 -6.52 -1.31
CA LEU A 116 12.66 -7.92 -0.95
C LEU A 116 11.46 -8.74 -1.45
N PRO A 117 11.60 -9.46 -2.58
CA PRO A 117 10.54 -10.35 -3.05
C PRO A 117 10.43 -11.57 -2.14
N TYR A 118 9.20 -12.01 -1.87
CA TYR A 118 8.91 -13.31 -1.31
C TYR A 118 8.94 -14.36 -2.43
N LYS A 119 9.37 -15.55 -2.08
CA LYS A 119 9.28 -16.70 -2.99
C LYS A 119 7.87 -17.28 -2.95
N THR A 120 7.43 -17.90 -4.03
CA THR A 120 6.12 -18.54 -4.11
C THR A 120 5.93 -19.58 -3.01
N GLU A 121 6.99 -20.33 -2.67
CA GLU A 121 6.99 -21.36 -1.63
C GLU A 121 6.84 -20.78 -0.19
N GLU A 122 7.02 -19.47 -0.02
CA GLU A 122 6.81 -18.76 1.24
C GLU A 122 5.37 -18.25 1.39
N CYS A 123 4.55 -18.37 0.34
CA CYS A 123 3.15 -17.99 0.32
C CYS A 123 2.25 -19.18 0.66
N HIS A 124 1.02 -18.90 1.10
CA HIS A 124 0.04 -19.96 1.38
C HIS A 124 -0.39 -20.64 0.08
N ASP A 125 -0.40 -21.99 0.08
CA ASP A 125 -0.63 -22.80 -1.12
C ASP A 125 -1.93 -22.45 -1.86
N ASP A 126 -3.01 -22.15 -1.13
CA ASP A 126 -4.32 -21.81 -1.72
C ASP A 126 -4.34 -20.45 -2.42
N TYR A 127 -3.35 -19.58 -2.16
CA TYR A 127 -3.27 -18.20 -2.67
C TYR A 127 -1.99 -17.92 -3.43
N ALA A 128 -1.08 -18.90 -3.51
CA ALA A 128 0.13 -18.81 -4.30
C ALA A 128 -0.20 -19.07 -5.78
N SER A 129 0.32 -18.21 -6.65
CA SER A 129 0.15 -18.32 -8.10
C SER A 129 1.39 -17.73 -8.79
N ASP A 130 1.72 -18.24 -9.98
CA ASP A 130 2.88 -17.77 -10.74
C ASP A 130 2.77 -16.32 -11.23
N ASP A 131 1.56 -15.79 -11.27
CA ASP A 131 1.25 -14.42 -11.66
C ASP A 131 1.07 -13.47 -10.45
N ILE A 132 0.93 -13.98 -9.24
CA ILE A 132 0.89 -13.17 -8.02
C ILE A 132 2.30 -12.99 -7.45
N ARG A 133 2.66 -11.73 -7.25
CA ARG A 133 3.93 -11.34 -6.63
C ARG A 133 3.68 -10.71 -5.27
N VAL A 134 4.38 -11.18 -4.26
CA VAL A 134 4.39 -10.58 -2.93
C VAL A 134 5.78 -9.98 -2.68
N ILE A 135 5.81 -8.73 -2.31
CA ILE A 135 7.05 -7.97 -2.17
C ILE A 135 7.02 -7.19 -0.85
N LYS A 136 8.08 -7.30 -0.08
CA LYS A 136 8.31 -6.47 1.09
C LYS A 136 9.17 -5.27 0.73
N LEU A 137 8.73 -4.09 1.15
CA LEU A 137 9.53 -2.87 1.11
C LEU A 137 9.88 -2.46 2.55
N THR A 138 11.11 -2.03 2.73
CA THR A 138 11.58 -1.41 3.97
C THR A 138 12.25 -0.08 3.64
N PRO A 139 12.00 1.01 4.40
CA PRO A 139 12.65 2.28 4.16
C PRO A 139 14.17 2.12 4.14
N LYS A 140 14.84 2.79 3.21
CA LYS A 140 16.30 2.90 3.25
C LYS A 140 16.66 3.86 4.37
N SER A 141 17.62 3.48 5.19
CA SER A 141 18.21 4.41 6.15
C SER A 141 18.68 5.65 5.37
N ARG A 142 18.26 6.84 5.76
CA ARG A 142 18.89 8.06 5.27
C ARG A 142 20.33 8.02 5.78
N ILE A 143 21.28 7.96 4.84
CA ILE A 143 22.68 8.26 5.11
C ILE A 143 22.79 9.75 5.41
#